data_5848fac3b75c4329474120724ff4de77
#
_entry.id   5848fac3b75c4329474120724ff4de77
#
_cell.length_a   1.000
_cell.length_b   1.000
_cell.length_c   1.000
_cell.angle_alpha   90.00
_cell.angle_beta   90.00
_cell.angle_gamma   90.00
#
_symmetry.space_group_name_H-M   'P 1'
#
loop_
_entity.id
_entity.type
_entity.pdbx_description
1 polymer ?
#
loop_
_entity_poly.entity_id
_entity_poly.type
_entity_poly.pdbx_seq_one_letter_code
_entity_poly.pdbx_strand_id
1 'polypeptide(L)'
;MDLGLEGDAALVTAASSGLGLASATALAAEGAHVAVCGRDEANLADAREQLAAAGDGDVLTVQADITERADVERFVDETVAAFGGLDHVVTSAGGPRSGPFLDMDDEDFYDAYDLLVMSVVWTTRYAHDHLQDGGGTIVNITSRTVREVLDGLVLSNSVRRAVIGLMKTQSREFAPAVRVNAVLPGSHETTRIEDLVEQGVERGEYEDYEDGMADWSEGIPLERVGDPAELGETVAWLSSDAASYVNGAAVPVDGGSLRS
;
A
#
# COMPACT_ATOMS: atom_id res chain seq x y z
N MET A 1 3.06 1.54 -22.08
CA MET A 1 4.54 1.62 -21.92
C MET A 1 4.93 0.26 -21.41
N ASP A 2 5.93 -0.36 -21.96
CA ASP A 2 6.48 -1.58 -21.35
C ASP A 2 7.27 -1.16 -20.11
N LEU A 3 6.88 -1.66 -18.95
CA LEU A 3 7.52 -1.34 -17.67
C LEU A 3 8.69 -2.27 -17.35
N GLY A 4 8.83 -3.39 -18.08
CA GLY A 4 9.91 -4.36 -17.91
C GLY A 4 9.82 -5.14 -16.60
N LEU A 5 8.61 -5.42 -16.10
CA LEU A 5 8.36 -6.15 -14.85
C LEU A 5 8.04 -7.65 -15.10
N GLU A 6 8.04 -8.09 -16.37
CA GLU A 6 7.76 -9.50 -16.71
C GLU A 6 8.77 -10.45 -16.08
N GLY A 7 8.30 -11.36 -15.25
CA GLY A 7 9.11 -12.36 -14.55
C GLY A 7 9.78 -11.87 -13.27
N ASP A 8 9.66 -10.58 -12.91
CA ASP A 8 10.16 -10.07 -11.64
C ASP A 8 9.31 -10.59 -10.47
N ALA A 9 9.91 -10.75 -9.30
CA ALA A 9 9.25 -11.20 -8.08
C ALA A 9 8.85 -10.00 -7.19
N ALA A 10 7.57 -9.85 -6.93
CA ALA A 10 7.02 -8.77 -6.11
C ALA A 10 6.32 -9.30 -4.84
N LEU A 11 6.58 -8.66 -3.71
CA LEU A 11 5.93 -8.90 -2.43
C LEU A 11 5.10 -7.68 -2.04
N VAL A 12 3.79 -7.87 -1.74
CA VAL A 12 2.88 -6.79 -1.32
C VAL A 12 2.24 -7.14 0.02
N THR A 13 2.49 -6.34 1.06
CA THR A 13 1.92 -6.59 2.39
C THR A 13 0.47 -6.11 2.49
N ALA A 14 -0.36 -6.77 3.32
CA ALA A 14 -1.76 -6.42 3.57
C ALA A 14 -2.54 -6.15 2.27
N ALA A 15 -2.41 -7.04 1.29
CA ALA A 15 -2.88 -6.87 -0.07
C ALA A 15 -4.02 -7.83 -0.46
N SER A 16 -4.80 -8.29 0.52
CA SER A 16 -6.02 -9.08 0.24
C SER A 16 -7.21 -8.21 -0.19
N SER A 17 -7.09 -6.87 -0.15
CA SER A 17 -8.12 -5.92 -0.59
C SER A 17 -7.55 -4.51 -0.79
N GLY A 18 -8.36 -3.59 -1.30
CA GLY A 18 -8.08 -2.16 -1.36
C GLY A 18 -6.83 -1.78 -2.15
N LEU A 19 -6.10 -0.75 -1.70
CA LEU A 19 -4.96 -0.20 -2.43
C LEU A 19 -3.76 -1.16 -2.53
N GLY A 20 -3.58 -2.04 -1.54
CA GLY A 20 -2.59 -3.11 -1.59
C GLY A 20 -2.88 -4.09 -2.72
N LEU A 21 -4.13 -4.56 -2.82
CA LEU A 21 -4.57 -5.46 -3.88
C LEU A 21 -4.50 -4.79 -5.25
N ALA A 22 -4.93 -3.54 -5.37
CA ALA A 22 -4.81 -2.79 -6.62
C ALA A 22 -3.36 -2.66 -7.09
N SER A 23 -2.42 -2.44 -6.15
CA SER A 23 -0.99 -2.39 -6.47
C SER A 23 -0.46 -3.77 -6.91
N ALA A 24 -0.87 -4.83 -6.23
CA ALA A 24 -0.53 -6.20 -6.59
C ALA A 24 -1.08 -6.57 -7.98
N THR A 25 -2.32 -6.16 -8.27
CA THR A 25 -2.99 -6.38 -9.57
C THR A 25 -2.25 -5.67 -10.71
N ALA A 26 -1.79 -4.43 -10.48
CA ALA A 26 -1.04 -3.69 -11.49
C ALA A 26 0.33 -4.35 -11.78
N LEU A 27 1.02 -4.87 -10.76
CA LEU A 27 2.25 -5.62 -10.94
C LEU A 27 2.02 -6.95 -11.69
N ALA A 28 0.96 -7.68 -11.32
CA ALA A 28 0.58 -8.91 -12.02
C ALA A 28 0.22 -8.67 -13.49
N ALA A 29 -0.48 -7.58 -13.79
CA ALA A 29 -0.84 -7.20 -15.17
C ALA A 29 0.37 -6.89 -16.06
N GLU A 30 1.49 -6.48 -15.46
CA GLU A 30 2.78 -6.29 -16.14
C GLU A 30 3.63 -7.60 -16.17
N GLY A 31 3.07 -8.73 -15.76
CA GLY A 31 3.69 -10.05 -15.84
C GLY A 31 4.61 -10.43 -14.69
N ALA A 32 4.60 -9.68 -13.58
CA ALA A 32 5.35 -10.03 -12.39
C ALA A 32 4.75 -11.25 -11.66
N HIS A 33 5.60 -12.06 -11.01
CA HIS A 33 5.19 -13.00 -9.97
C HIS A 33 4.82 -12.20 -8.71
N VAL A 34 3.65 -12.45 -8.13
CA VAL A 34 3.16 -11.61 -7.03
C VAL A 34 2.81 -12.42 -5.79
N ALA A 35 3.45 -12.11 -4.68
CA ALA A 35 3.10 -12.61 -3.36
C ALA A 35 2.31 -11.57 -2.58
N VAL A 36 1.17 -11.95 -2.00
CA VAL A 36 0.34 -11.09 -1.16
C VAL A 36 0.05 -11.74 0.18
N CYS A 37 -0.08 -10.93 1.23
CA CYS A 37 -0.52 -11.42 2.52
C CYS A 37 -1.75 -10.68 3.05
N GLY A 38 -2.46 -11.33 3.95
CA GLY A 38 -3.62 -10.82 4.66
C GLY A 38 -4.03 -11.75 5.79
N ARG A 39 -4.94 -11.31 6.65
CA ARG A 39 -5.38 -12.08 7.82
C ARG A 39 -6.54 -13.04 7.52
N ASP A 40 -7.38 -12.66 6.57
CA ASP A 40 -8.59 -13.38 6.21
C ASP A 40 -8.36 -14.28 5.00
N GLU A 41 -8.63 -15.59 5.16
CA GLU A 41 -8.41 -16.60 4.13
C GLU A 41 -9.38 -16.44 2.93
N ALA A 42 -10.61 -15.99 3.17
CA ALA A 42 -11.57 -15.80 2.09
C ALA A 42 -11.15 -14.63 1.19
N ASN A 43 -10.79 -13.50 1.81
CA ASN A 43 -10.25 -12.36 1.06
C ASN A 43 -8.96 -12.71 0.29
N LEU A 44 -8.12 -13.59 0.84
CA LEU A 44 -6.91 -14.07 0.15
C LEU A 44 -7.25 -14.98 -1.04
N ALA A 45 -8.30 -15.79 -0.93
CA ALA A 45 -8.77 -16.61 -2.05
C ALA A 45 -9.29 -15.75 -3.20
N ASP A 46 -10.10 -14.74 -2.90
CA ASP A 46 -10.63 -13.78 -3.89
C ASP A 46 -9.48 -12.96 -4.53
N ALA A 47 -8.53 -12.51 -3.72
CA ALA A 47 -7.34 -11.80 -4.22
C ALA A 47 -6.53 -12.68 -5.17
N ARG A 48 -6.35 -13.97 -4.85
CA ARG A 48 -5.64 -14.91 -5.72
C ARG A 48 -6.31 -15.08 -7.07
N GLU A 49 -7.64 -15.19 -7.10
CA GLU A 49 -8.39 -15.29 -8.36
C GLU A 49 -8.24 -14.02 -9.20
N GLN A 50 -8.34 -12.86 -8.56
CA GLN A 50 -8.17 -11.56 -9.23
C GLN A 50 -6.75 -11.40 -9.80
N LEU A 51 -5.73 -11.72 -9.04
CA LEU A 51 -4.33 -11.61 -9.47
C LEU A 51 -4.02 -12.58 -10.62
N ALA A 52 -4.48 -13.83 -10.53
CA ALA A 52 -4.32 -14.82 -11.59
C ALA A 52 -5.07 -14.48 -12.88
N ALA A 53 -6.13 -13.66 -12.80
CA ALA A 53 -6.83 -13.16 -13.97
C ALA A 53 -6.18 -11.91 -14.59
N ALA A 54 -5.31 -11.21 -13.84
CA ALA A 54 -4.68 -9.97 -14.28
C ALA A 54 -3.43 -10.20 -15.14
N GLY A 55 -2.71 -11.30 -14.95
CA GLY A 55 -1.47 -11.58 -15.70
C GLY A 55 -1.07 -13.05 -15.66
N ASP A 56 0.01 -13.38 -16.36
CA ASP A 56 0.51 -14.76 -16.53
C ASP A 56 1.55 -15.15 -15.46
N GLY A 57 1.93 -14.23 -14.55
CA GLY A 57 2.88 -14.50 -13.47
C GLY A 57 2.30 -15.42 -12.38
N ASP A 58 3.18 -16.10 -11.64
CA ASP A 58 2.77 -16.94 -10.52
C ASP A 58 2.22 -16.09 -9.36
N VAL A 59 1.20 -16.60 -8.66
CA VAL A 59 0.56 -15.92 -7.52
C VAL A 59 0.72 -16.75 -6.25
N LEU A 60 1.29 -16.14 -5.21
CA LEU A 60 1.38 -16.70 -3.86
C LEU A 60 0.51 -15.88 -2.90
N THR A 61 -0.36 -16.55 -2.14
CA THR A 61 -1.12 -15.94 -1.05
C THR A 61 -0.71 -16.56 0.29
N VAL A 62 -0.40 -15.72 1.28
CA VAL A 62 0.06 -16.17 2.61
C VAL A 62 -0.82 -15.54 3.68
N GLN A 63 -1.42 -16.36 4.54
CA GLN A 63 -2.10 -15.83 5.72
C GLN A 63 -1.08 -15.33 6.72
N ALA A 64 -1.06 -14.01 6.96
CA ALA A 64 -0.11 -13.37 7.87
C ALA A 64 -0.72 -12.09 8.48
N ASP A 65 -0.38 -11.83 9.74
CA ASP A 65 -0.61 -10.55 10.39
C ASP A 65 0.68 -9.74 10.35
N ILE A 66 0.66 -8.58 9.69
CA ILE A 66 1.85 -7.73 9.56
C ILE A 66 2.26 -7.04 10.86
N THR A 67 1.44 -7.13 11.92
CA THR A 67 1.79 -6.70 13.28
C THR A 67 2.57 -7.77 14.03
N GLU A 68 2.66 -8.99 13.48
CA GLU A 68 3.42 -10.09 14.04
C GLU A 68 4.72 -10.30 13.27
N ARG A 69 5.83 -10.02 13.94
CA ARG A 69 7.18 -10.08 13.34
C ARG A 69 7.48 -11.43 12.67
N ALA A 70 7.08 -12.54 13.32
CA ALA A 70 7.33 -13.89 12.81
C ALA A 70 6.53 -14.19 11.53
N ASP A 71 5.34 -13.62 11.40
CA ASP A 71 4.53 -13.74 10.19
C ASP A 71 5.14 -12.98 9.02
N VAL A 72 5.69 -11.78 9.29
CA VAL A 72 6.39 -11.00 8.26
C VAL A 72 7.65 -11.71 7.77
N GLU A 73 8.46 -12.28 8.71
CA GLU A 73 9.65 -13.08 8.36
C GLU A 73 9.26 -14.27 7.48
N ARG A 74 8.28 -15.06 7.91
CA ARG A 74 7.76 -16.22 7.16
C ARG A 74 7.24 -15.82 5.77
N PHE A 75 6.53 -14.70 5.65
CA PHE A 75 5.98 -14.23 4.38
C PHE A 75 7.10 -13.88 3.37
N VAL A 76 8.17 -13.22 3.83
CA VAL A 76 9.34 -12.96 2.97
C VAL A 76 10.01 -14.26 2.56
N ASP A 77 10.26 -15.19 3.51
CA ASP A 77 10.92 -16.47 3.24
C ASP A 77 10.13 -17.33 2.25
N GLU A 78 8.80 -17.43 2.42
CA GLU A 78 7.92 -18.16 1.51
C GLU A 78 7.90 -17.53 0.11
N THR A 79 7.93 -16.19 0.00
CA THR A 79 8.00 -15.48 -1.28
C THR A 79 9.29 -15.81 -2.02
N VAL A 80 10.43 -15.69 -1.34
CA VAL A 80 11.74 -15.98 -1.92
C VAL A 80 11.85 -17.47 -2.32
N ALA A 81 11.31 -18.36 -1.50
CA ALA A 81 11.30 -19.80 -1.80
C ALA A 81 10.43 -20.14 -3.03
N ALA A 82 9.29 -19.45 -3.19
CA ALA A 82 8.37 -19.69 -4.29
C ALA A 82 8.90 -19.14 -5.63
N PHE A 83 9.47 -17.95 -5.64
CA PHE A 83 9.85 -17.25 -6.87
C PHE A 83 11.37 -17.29 -7.16
N GLY A 84 12.18 -17.77 -6.21
CA GLY A 84 13.63 -17.87 -6.38
C GLY A 84 14.41 -16.59 -6.15
N GLY A 85 13.74 -15.49 -5.79
CA GLY A 85 14.32 -14.17 -5.54
C GLY A 85 13.25 -13.16 -5.10
N LEU A 86 13.66 -11.89 -4.98
CA LEU A 86 12.76 -10.78 -4.68
C LEU A 86 13.31 -9.50 -5.32
N ASP A 87 12.52 -8.87 -6.19
CA ASP A 87 12.89 -7.66 -6.92
C ASP A 87 12.14 -6.44 -6.39
N HIS A 88 10.88 -6.60 -5.98
CA HIS A 88 10.03 -5.50 -5.56
C HIS A 88 9.32 -5.77 -4.24
N VAL A 89 9.33 -4.77 -3.36
CA VAL A 89 8.56 -4.76 -2.12
C VAL A 89 7.59 -3.59 -2.12
N VAL A 90 6.32 -3.87 -1.93
CA VAL A 90 5.31 -2.84 -1.70
C VAL A 90 4.78 -3.01 -0.28
N THR A 91 5.05 -2.03 0.58
CA THR A 91 4.50 -2.05 1.93
C THR A 91 3.15 -1.35 1.94
N SER A 92 2.13 -2.08 2.29
CA SER A 92 0.77 -1.61 2.52
C SER A 92 0.33 -2.01 3.92
N ALA A 93 -0.56 -1.23 4.51
CA ALA A 93 -1.20 -1.53 5.78
C ALA A 93 -2.60 -0.94 5.80
N GLY A 94 -3.48 -1.57 6.54
CA GLY A 94 -4.82 -1.03 6.81
C GLY A 94 -4.77 0.34 7.50
N GLY A 95 -5.92 0.97 7.67
CA GLY A 95 -6.02 2.20 8.47
C GLY A 95 -5.96 1.88 9.96
N PRO A 96 -5.24 2.68 10.77
CA PRO A 96 -5.37 2.61 12.22
C PRO A 96 -6.75 3.09 12.66
N ARG A 97 -7.08 2.95 13.93
CA ARG A 97 -8.30 3.53 14.53
C ARG A 97 -8.41 5.02 14.19
N SER A 98 -9.61 5.47 13.85
CA SER A 98 -9.89 6.87 13.57
C SER A 98 -10.52 7.55 14.79
N GLY A 99 -10.22 8.81 15.00
CA GLY A 99 -10.78 9.63 16.07
C GLY A 99 -9.90 10.84 16.41
N PRO A 100 -10.41 11.78 17.24
CA PRO A 100 -9.65 12.91 17.74
C PRO A 100 -8.66 12.46 18.83
N PHE A 101 -7.70 13.33 19.17
CA PHE A 101 -6.59 13.01 20.07
C PHE A 101 -7.03 12.51 21.46
N LEU A 102 -8.05 13.14 22.05
CA LEU A 102 -8.49 12.81 23.41
C LEU A 102 -9.31 11.51 23.51
N ASP A 103 -9.71 10.94 22.39
CA ASP A 103 -10.43 9.66 22.32
C ASP A 103 -9.49 8.46 22.12
N MET A 104 -8.18 8.74 21.96
CA MET A 104 -7.13 7.71 21.78
C MET A 104 -6.40 7.50 23.11
N ASP A 105 -6.19 6.24 23.47
CA ASP A 105 -5.34 5.85 24.59
C ASP A 105 -3.92 5.48 24.12
N ASP A 106 -3.05 5.11 25.07
CA ASP A 106 -1.66 4.77 24.75
C ASP A 106 -1.56 3.50 23.88
N GLU A 107 -2.45 2.53 24.06
CA GLU A 107 -2.49 1.29 23.30
C GLU A 107 -2.82 1.56 21.82
N ASP A 108 -3.79 2.44 21.55
CA ASP A 108 -4.09 2.87 20.18
C ASP A 108 -2.85 3.41 19.44
N PHE A 109 -1.97 4.13 20.15
CA PHE A 109 -0.72 4.64 19.56
C PHE A 109 0.31 3.53 19.36
N TYR A 110 0.44 2.57 20.26
CA TYR A 110 1.34 1.42 20.10
C TYR A 110 0.87 0.52 18.96
N ASP A 111 -0.40 0.18 18.91
CA ASP A 111 -1.00 -0.61 17.84
C ASP A 111 -0.81 0.06 16.47
N ALA A 112 -1.05 1.38 16.40
CA ALA A 112 -0.82 2.14 15.17
C ALA A 112 0.66 2.14 14.76
N TYR A 113 1.59 2.18 15.73
CA TYR A 113 3.02 2.14 15.45
C TYR A 113 3.45 0.75 14.94
N ASP A 114 2.97 -0.32 15.56
CA ASP A 114 3.24 -1.69 15.10
C ASP A 114 2.67 -1.93 13.71
N LEU A 115 1.42 -1.53 13.48
CA LEU A 115 0.75 -1.68 12.20
C LEU A 115 1.43 -0.89 11.06
N LEU A 116 1.78 0.37 11.29
CA LEU A 116 2.18 1.30 10.23
C LEU A 116 3.69 1.46 10.08
N VAL A 117 4.45 1.25 11.15
CA VAL A 117 5.89 1.51 11.17
C VAL A 117 6.69 0.23 11.32
N MET A 118 6.39 -0.58 12.35
CA MET A 118 7.17 -1.79 12.59
C MET A 118 6.96 -2.83 11.50
N SER A 119 5.77 -2.93 10.92
CA SER A 119 5.52 -3.76 9.73
C SER A 119 6.45 -3.40 8.56
N VAL A 120 6.63 -2.10 8.27
CA VAL A 120 7.57 -1.60 7.25
C VAL A 120 9.02 -1.93 7.62
N VAL A 121 9.40 -1.71 8.89
CA VAL A 121 10.74 -2.01 9.40
C VAL A 121 11.09 -3.48 9.25
N TRP A 122 10.19 -4.38 9.65
CA TRP A 122 10.42 -5.82 9.55
C TRP A 122 10.45 -6.30 8.11
N THR A 123 9.46 -5.92 7.29
CA THR A 123 9.40 -6.28 5.87
C THR A 123 10.68 -5.85 5.15
N THR A 124 11.08 -4.58 5.31
CA THR A 124 12.29 -4.07 4.68
C THR A 124 13.54 -4.80 5.16
N ARG A 125 13.64 -5.08 6.46
CA ARG A 125 14.81 -5.75 7.05
C ARG A 125 14.98 -7.18 6.55
N TYR A 126 13.90 -7.94 6.44
CA TYR A 126 13.96 -9.31 5.93
C TYR A 126 14.13 -9.37 4.42
N ALA A 127 13.57 -8.41 3.68
CA ALA A 127 13.68 -8.36 2.22
C ALA A 127 15.03 -7.81 1.71
N HIS A 128 15.73 -7.00 2.51
CA HIS A 128 16.87 -6.18 2.08
C HIS A 128 17.97 -6.97 1.34
N ASP A 129 18.41 -8.08 1.91
CA ASP A 129 19.53 -8.83 1.33
C ASP A 129 19.13 -9.46 -0.01
N HIS A 130 17.87 -9.88 -0.17
CA HIS A 130 17.34 -10.42 -1.41
C HIS A 130 17.20 -9.35 -2.51
N LEU A 131 16.82 -8.13 -2.13
CA LEU A 131 16.73 -6.99 -3.06
C LEU A 131 18.11 -6.53 -3.57
N GLN A 132 19.16 -6.68 -2.77
CA GLN A 132 20.50 -6.22 -3.16
C GLN A 132 21.17 -7.10 -4.20
N ASP A 133 20.89 -8.39 -4.24
CA ASP A 133 21.56 -9.33 -5.13
C ASP A 133 21.29 -9.09 -6.62
N GLY A 134 20.16 -8.50 -6.97
CA GLY A 134 19.75 -8.17 -8.36
C GLY A 134 19.52 -6.68 -8.64
N GLY A 135 19.54 -5.85 -7.60
CA GLY A 135 18.91 -4.53 -7.61
C GLY A 135 17.43 -4.67 -7.30
N GLY A 136 16.77 -3.60 -6.83
CA GLY A 136 15.35 -3.73 -6.50
C GLY A 136 14.67 -2.44 -6.12
N THR A 137 13.39 -2.54 -5.74
CA THR A 137 12.59 -1.38 -5.33
C THR A 137 11.78 -1.64 -4.08
N ILE A 138 11.60 -0.59 -3.30
CA ILE A 138 10.64 -0.54 -2.19
C ILE A 138 9.69 0.63 -2.42
N VAL A 139 8.38 0.37 -2.46
CA VAL A 139 7.35 1.40 -2.55
C VAL A 139 6.47 1.33 -1.32
N ASN A 140 6.44 2.41 -0.53
CA ASN A 140 5.63 2.47 0.69
C ASN A 140 4.29 3.16 0.40
N ILE A 141 3.16 2.46 0.57
CA ILE A 141 1.83 3.07 0.51
C ILE A 141 1.56 3.74 1.86
N THR A 142 1.55 5.07 1.88
CA THR A 142 1.33 5.83 3.11
C THR A 142 -0.02 6.55 3.10
N SER A 143 -0.04 7.86 3.11
CA SER A 143 -1.25 8.69 3.05
C SER A 143 -0.87 10.15 2.80
N ARG A 144 -1.77 10.94 2.22
CA ARG A 144 -1.64 12.40 2.19
C ARG A 144 -1.52 13.03 3.58
N THR A 145 -1.96 12.32 4.63
CA THR A 145 -1.86 12.77 6.04
C THR A 145 -0.43 13.01 6.52
N VAL A 146 0.57 12.48 5.84
CA VAL A 146 1.99 12.76 6.14
C VAL A 146 2.41 14.19 5.79
N ARG A 147 1.65 14.88 4.95
CA ARG A 147 1.88 16.28 4.58
C ARG A 147 0.83 17.22 5.17
N GLU A 148 -0.44 16.85 5.13
CA GLU A 148 -1.56 17.67 5.59
C GLU A 148 -2.35 16.93 6.68
N VAL A 149 -2.71 17.64 7.76
CA VAL A 149 -3.50 17.07 8.85
C VAL A 149 -4.96 16.97 8.43
N LEU A 150 -5.55 15.79 8.61
CA LEU A 150 -6.99 15.57 8.44
C LEU A 150 -7.64 15.37 9.81
N ASP A 151 -8.77 16.04 10.02
CA ASP A 151 -9.52 15.94 11.25
C ASP A 151 -9.98 14.49 11.52
N GLY A 152 -10.00 14.10 12.79
CA GLY A 152 -10.38 12.75 13.20
C GLY A 152 -9.38 11.63 12.85
N LEU A 153 -8.18 11.93 12.30
CA LEU A 153 -7.20 10.95 11.88
C LEU A 153 -5.86 11.09 12.63
N VAL A 154 -5.90 11.31 13.95
CA VAL A 154 -4.70 11.63 14.74
C VAL A 154 -3.58 10.58 14.60
N LEU A 155 -3.90 9.29 14.63
CA LEU A 155 -2.92 8.22 14.50
C LEU A 155 -2.29 8.19 13.10
N SER A 156 -3.09 8.36 12.04
CA SER A 156 -2.58 8.47 10.68
C SER A 156 -1.72 9.73 10.50
N ASN A 157 -2.18 10.88 10.98
CA ASN A 157 -1.48 12.18 10.90
C ASN A 157 -0.11 12.16 11.60
N SER A 158 0.00 11.43 12.72
CA SER A 158 1.21 11.38 13.53
C SER A 158 2.14 10.23 13.13
N VAL A 159 1.64 8.99 13.16
CA VAL A 159 2.46 7.78 13.07
C VAL A 159 2.99 7.54 11.64
N ARG A 160 2.17 7.73 10.58
CA ARG A 160 2.62 7.50 9.20
C ARG A 160 3.79 8.40 8.77
N ARG A 161 4.00 9.53 9.44
CA ARG A 161 5.15 10.42 9.16
C ARG A 161 6.49 9.74 9.41
N ALA A 162 6.55 8.77 10.33
CA ALA A 162 7.76 8.00 10.59
C ALA A 162 8.20 7.19 9.35
N VAL A 163 7.25 6.67 8.56
CA VAL A 163 7.55 5.92 7.32
C VAL A 163 8.26 6.81 6.29
N ILE A 164 7.90 8.09 6.19
CA ILE A 164 8.60 9.03 5.30
C ILE A 164 10.06 9.24 5.74
N GLY A 165 10.30 9.31 7.05
CA GLY A 165 11.67 9.37 7.59
C GLY A 165 12.47 8.10 7.28
N LEU A 166 11.87 6.93 7.46
CA LEU A 166 12.46 5.63 7.09
C LEU A 166 12.78 5.58 5.60
N MET A 167 11.80 5.86 4.74
CA MET A 167 11.96 5.87 3.28
C MET A 167 13.12 6.78 2.85
N LYS A 168 13.22 7.99 3.39
CA LYS A 168 14.32 8.92 3.10
C LYS A 168 15.68 8.39 3.54
N THR A 169 15.77 7.73 4.68
CA THR A 169 17.00 7.10 5.17
C THR A 169 17.38 5.93 4.28
N GLN A 170 16.45 5.00 4.06
CA GLN A 170 16.65 3.80 3.24
C GLN A 170 17.03 4.14 1.80
N SER A 171 16.43 5.18 1.20
CA SER A 171 16.76 5.62 -0.16
C SER A 171 18.20 6.08 -0.33
N ARG A 172 18.88 6.43 0.77
CA ARG A 172 20.30 6.82 0.76
C ARG A 172 21.22 5.66 1.12
N GLU A 173 20.81 4.84 2.10
CA GLU A 173 21.64 3.75 2.61
C GLU A 173 21.64 2.53 1.70
N PHE A 174 20.55 2.27 0.97
CA PHE A 174 20.43 1.12 0.08
C PHE A 174 20.85 1.42 -1.37
N ALA A 175 21.02 2.70 -1.70
CA ALA A 175 21.55 3.07 -3.02
C ALA A 175 23.02 2.62 -3.17
N PRO A 176 23.46 2.25 -4.40
CA PRO A 176 22.71 2.31 -5.66
C PRO A 176 21.85 1.07 -5.95
N ALA A 177 21.91 0.01 -5.13
CA ALA A 177 21.26 -1.26 -5.43
C ALA A 177 19.73 -1.19 -5.33
N VAL A 178 19.19 -0.48 -4.34
CA VAL A 178 17.74 -0.44 -4.10
C VAL A 178 17.22 0.99 -4.13
N ARG A 179 16.14 1.24 -4.89
CA ARG A 179 15.39 2.49 -4.86
C ARG A 179 14.24 2.40 -3.85
N VAL A 180 14.04 3.44 -3.06
CA VAL A 180 12.98 3.47 -2.04
C VAL A 180 12.13 4.71 -2.20
N ASN A 181 10.85 4.55 -2.48
CA ASN A 181 9.90 5.63 -2.69
C ASN A 181 8.63 5.42 -1.83
N ALA A 182 7.74 6.39 -1.85
CA ALA A 182 6.42 6.29 -1.23
C ALA A 182 5.35 6.89 -2.15
N VAL A 183 4.13 6.36 -2.07
CA VAL A 183 2.93 6.98 -2.62
C VAL A 183 2.07 7.54 -1.49
N LEU A 184 1.41 8.66 -1.76
CA LEU A 184 0.55 9.38 -0.81
C LEU A 184 -0.88 9.38 -1.36
N PRO A 185 -1.67 8.32 -1.11
CA PRO A 185 -3.04 8.26 -1.58
C PRO A 185 -3.92 9.35 -0.96
N GLY A 186 -4.80 9.91 -1.78
CA GLY A 186 -6.01 10.62 -1.37
C GLY A 186 -7.16 9.67 -1.09
N SER A 187 -8.39 10.11 -1.36
CA SER A 187 -9.57 9.25 -1.33
C SER A 187 -9.62 8.42 -2.61
N HIS A 188 -9.69 7.08 -2.46
CA HIS A 188 -9.87 6.12 -3.55
C HIS A 188 -11.05 5.22 -3.25
N GLU A 189 -11.82 4.85 -4.26
CA GLU A 189 -12.99 3.99 -4.17
C GLU A 189 -12.56 2.56 -3.83
N THR A 190 -12.36 2.32 -2.55
CA THR A 190 -12.05 1.01 -1.99
C THR A 190 -13.27 0.47 -1.28
N THR A 191 -13.35 -0.85 -1.07
CA THR A 191 -14.44 -1.51 -0.32
C THR A 191 -14.75 -0.79 1.00
N ARG A 192 -13.76 -0.21 1.66
CA ARG A 192 -13.98 0.57 2.88
C ARG A 192 -14.80 1.85 2.64
N ILE A 193 -14.54 2.58 1.54
CA ILE A 193 -15.31 3.78 1.19
C ILE A 193 -16.69 3.38 0.71
N GLU A 194 -16.80 2.33 -0.11
CA GLU A 194 -18.06 1.76 -0.56
C GLU A 194 -18.95 1.41 0.62
N ASP A 195 -18.45 0.61 1.58
CA ASP A 195 -19.16 0.24 2.80
C ASP A 195 -19.62 1.46 3.63
N LEU A 196 -18.78 2.49 3.73
CA LEU A 196 -19.12 3.72 4.48
C LEU A 196 -20.21 4.52 3.78
N VAL A 197 -20.18 4.61 2.47
CA VAL A 197 -21.22 5.28 1.67
C VAL A 197 -22.55 4.51 1.77
N GLU A 198 -22.52 3.17 1.60
CA GLU A 198 -23.71 2.33 1.72
C GLU A 198 -24.34 2.45 3.11
N GLN A 199 -23.54 2.40 4.18
CA GLN A 199 -24.03 2.64 5.55
C GLN A 199 -24.59 4.05 5.73
N GLY A 200 -24.03 5.07 5.07
CA GLY A 200 -24.56 6.43 5.06
C GLY A 200 -25.94 6.50 4.39
N VAL A 201 -26.13 5.80 3.27
CA VAL A 201 -27.44 5.67 2.60
C VAL A 201 -28.46 4.96 3.51
N GLU A 202 -28.07 3.84 4.14
CA GLU A 202 -28.93 3.11 5.09
C GLU A 202 -29.37 3.97 6.29
N ARG A 203 -28.51 4.88 6.77
CA ARG A 203 -28.81 5.82 7.86
C ARG A 203 -29.59 7.05 7.39
N GLY A 204 -29.80 7.22 6.07
CA GLY A 204 -30.46 8.38 5.49
C GLY A 204 -29.62 9.67 5.54
N GLU A 205 -28.32 9.54 5.60
CA GLU A 205 -27.34 10.64 5.49
C GLU A 205 -27.16 11.06 4.03
N TYR A 206 -27.27 10.09 3.10
CA TYR A 206 -27.21 10.28 1.66
C TYR A 206 -28.52 9.78 1.01
N GLU A 207 -28.91 10.41 -0.12
CA GLU A 207 -30.10 9.97 -0.89
C GLU A 207 -29.85 8.61 -1.57
N ASP A 208 -28.65 8.43 -2.14
CA ASP A 208 -28.19 7.20 -2.78
C ASP A 208 -26.66 7.12 -2.76
N TYR A 209 -26.10 6.08 -3.42
CA TYR A 209 -24.64 5.87 -3.50
C TYR A 209 -23.93 7.02 -4.23
N GLU A 210 -24.53 7.56 -5.31
CA GLU A 210 -23.93 8.66 -6.09
C GLU A 210 -23.83 9.94 -5.25
N ASP A 211 -24.84 10.24 -4.43
CA ASP A 211 -24.83 11.38 -3.51
C ASP A 211 -23.74 11.23 -2.45
N GLY A 212 -23.58 10.03 -1.87
CA GLY A 212 -22.49 9.74 -0.94
C GLY A 212 -21.11 9.87 -1.57
N MET A 213 -20.91 9.36 -2.79
CA MET A 213 -19.65 9.50 -3.50
C MET A 213 -19.35 10.95 -3.91
N ALA A 214 -20.39 11.76 -4.20
CA ALA A 214 -20.24 13.18 -4.44
C ALA A 214 -19.74 13.92 -3.19
N ASP A 215 -20.24 13.59 -2.00
CA ASP A 215 -19.75 14.11 -0.71
C ASP A 215 -18.26 13.75 -0.48
N TRP A 216 -17.88 12.48 -0.74
CA TRP A 216 -16.49 12.03 -0.64
C TRP A 216 -15.55 12.70 -1.66
N SER A 217 -16.08 13.22 -2.77
CA SER A 217 -15.32 13.96 -3.79
C SER A 217 -15.21 15.45 -3.49
N GLU A 218 -15.94 15.97 -2.50
CA GLU A 218 -15.92 17.39 -2.16
C GLU A 218 -14.50 17.86 -1.77
N GLY A 219 -14.06 18.94 -2.40
CA GLY A 219 -12.73 19.50 -2.20
C GLY A 219 -11.59 18.79 -2.92
N ILE A 220 -11.87 17.76 -3.72
CA ILE A 220 -10.90 17.15 -4.65
C ILE A 220 -10.92 17.95 -5.96
N PRO A 221 -9.80 18.56 -6.41
CA PRO A 221 -9.78 19.34 -7.65
C PRO A 221 -10.18 18.58 -8.93
N LEU A 222 -9.97 17.25 -8.98
CA LEU A 222 -10.43 16.42 -10.09
C LEU A 222 -11.92 16.05 -9.99
N GLU A 223 -12.65 16.53 -8.96
CA GLU A 223 -14.09 16.39 -8.78
C GLU A 223 -14.59 14.92 -8.76
N ARG A 224 -13.73 14.00 -8.33
CA ARG A 224 -14.05 12.59 -8.14
C ARG A 224 -13.12 11.92 -7.13
N VAL A 225 -13.58 10.84 -6.55
CA VAL A 225 -12.74 9.87 -5.85
C VAL A 225 -11.86 9.14 -6.88
N GLY A 226 -10.64 8.77 -6.51
CA GLY A 226 -9.73 8.05 -7.39
C GLY A 226 -10.10 6.57 -7.52
N ASP A 227 -9.85 5.98 -8.68
CA ASP A 227 -9.88 4.54 -8.85
C ASP A 227 -8.65 3.91 -8.16
N PRO A 228 -8.79 2.83 -7.37
CA PRO A 228 -7.64 2.11 -6.82
C PRO A 228 -6.58 1.71 -7.86
N ALA A 229 -6.99 1.42 -9.10
CA ALA A 229 -6.08 1.09 -10.19
C ALA A 229 -5.11 2.24 -10.51
N GLU A 230 -5.54 3.51 -10.41
CA GLU A 230 -4.66 4.68 -10.67
C GLU A 230 -3.48 4.75 -9.68
N LEU A 231 -3.69 4.30 -8.45
CA LEU A 231 -2.60 4.16 -7.49
C LEU A 231 -1.75 2.92 -7.79
N GLY A 232 -2.38 1.80 -8.14
CA GLY A 232 -1.69 0.57 -8.52
C GLY A 232 -0.73 0.78 -9.70
N GLU A 233 -1.17 1.46 -10.76
CA GLU A 233 -0.34 1.84 -11.91
C GLU A 233 0.84 2.74 -11.52
N THR A 234 0.63 3.67 -10.57
CA THR A 234 1.71 4.51 -10.05
C THR A 234 2.74 3.66 -9.27
N VAL A 235 2.30 2.67 -8.51
CA VAL A 235 3.18 1.74 -7.79
C VAL A 235 3.98 0.88 -8.78
N ALA A 236 3.34 0.31 -9.80
CA ALA A 236 4.01 -0.47 -10.84
C ALA A 236 5.06 0.38 -11.58
N TRP A 237 4.72 1.62 -11.96
CA TRP A 237 5.68 2.55 -12.56
C TRP A 237 6.88 2.84 -11.63
N LEU A 238 6.66 3.10 -10.32
CA LEU A 238 7.75 3.34 -9.37
C LEU A 238 8.63 2.10 -9.17
N SER A 239 8.09 0.91 -9.34
CA SER A 239 8.81 -0.36 -9.27
C SER A 239 9.65 -0.63 -10.51
N SER A 240 9.32 -0.03 -11.66
CA SER A 240 9.91 -0.31 -12.97
C SER A 240 11.19 0.49 -13.26
N ASP A 241 11.89 0.09 -14.31
CA ASP A 241 13.05 0.81 -14.87
C ASP A 241 12.66 2.18 -15.46
N ALA A 242 11.40 2.39 -15.82
CA ALA A 242 10.91 3.70 -16.26
C ALA A 242 11.04 4.78 -15.15
N ALA A 243 11.14 4.36 -13.89
CA ALA A 243 11.39 5.22 -12.73
C ALA A 243 12.84 5.12 -12.18
N SER A 244 13.81 4.64 -12.98
CA SER A 244 15.19 4.36 -12.52
C SER A 244 15.92 5.56 -11.89
N TYR A 245 15.51 6.78 -12.18
CA TYR A 245 16.09 7.99 -11.57
C TYR A 245 15.21 8.61 -10.48
N VAL A 246 14.15 7.89 -10.05
CA VAL A 246 13.26 8.29 -8.95
C VAL A 246 13.62 7.52 -7.69
N ASN A 247 14.21 8.22 -6.72
CA ASN A 247 14.63 7.64 -5.44
C ASN A 247 14.42 8.61 -4.29
N GLY A 248 13.80 8.18 -3.20
CA GLY A 248 13.46 9.01 -2.06
C GLY A 248 12.30 9.98 -2.32
N ALA A 249 11.47 9.74 -3.32
CA ALA A 249 10.29 10.55 -3.62
C ALA A 249 9.08 10.09 -2.80
N ALA A 250 8.21 11.05 -2.45
CA ALA A 250 6.88 10.79 -1.90
C ALA A 250 5.86 11.41 -2.87
N VAL A 251 5.23 10.56 -3.68
CA VAL A 251 4.40 10.93 -4.83
C VAL A 251 2.93 10.97 -4.41
N PRO A 252 2.25 12.14 -4.45
CA PRO A 252 0.80 12.20 -4.24
C PRO A 252 0.04 11.54 -5.39
N VAL A 253 -0.97 10.75 -5.04
CA VAL A 253 -1.98 10.19 -5.93
C VAL A 253 -3.33 10.51 -5.29
N ASP A 254 -3.80 11.75 -5.47
CA ASP A 254 -4.82 12.33 -4.61
C ASP A 254 -5.80 13.29 -5.31
N GLY A 255 -5.80 13.32 -6.64
CA GLY A 255 -6.64 14.22 -7.42
C GLY A 255 -6.38 15.71 -7.20
N GLY A 256 -5.21 16.06 -6.62
CA GLY A 256 -4.83 17.44 -6.30
C GLY A 256 -5.32 17.93 -4.93
N SER A 257 -5.76 17.02 -4.05
CA SER A 257 -6.28 17.38 -2.72
C SER A 257 -5.23 18.03 -1.81
N LEU A 258 -3.95 17.64 -1.92
CA LEU A 258 -2.85 18.28 -1.19
C LEU A 258 -2.61 19.70 -1.71
N ARG A 259 -2.50 20.65 -0.78
CA ARG A 259 -2.23 22.07 -1.08
C ARG A 259 -0.76 22.47 -0.95
N SER A 260 0.10 21.53 -0.54
CA SER A 260 1.53 21.79 -0.26
C SER A 260 2.44 20.71 -0.83
#